data_f7fa5d07b307a9f35d9d77e0a3096355
#
_entry.id   f7fa5d07b307a9f35d9d77e0a3096355
#
_cell.length_a   1.000
_cell.length_b   1.000
_cell.length_c   1.000
_cell.angle_alpha   90.00
_cell.angle_beta   90.00
_cell.angle_gamma   90.00
#
_symmetry.space_group_name_H-M   'P 1'
#
loop_
_entity.id
_entity.type
_entity.pdbx_description
1 polymer ?
#
loop_
_entity_poly.entity_id
_entity_poly.type
_entity_poly.pdbx_seq_one_letter_code
_entity_poly.pdbx_strand_id
1 'polypeptide(L)'
;LVFISVGAAPKPGHEQDAYIARTLHHELSSAFKESSLFKGSSQRFDEKRVRDALPPGFVYDDEKPGANPTVAMRGVNAVGNIQDVADEFLTQYAKTTLGQDFNSYAEVLLWKPELLLETFAPDSRVGRKARVVRDFYIAIDKRFEDYFAPLGK
;
A
#
# COMPACT_ATOMS: atom_id res chain seq x y z
N LEU A 1 -13.40 -3.88 -14.44
CA LEU A 1 -14.50 -3.32 -13.66
C LEU A 1 -14.23 -3.58 -12.18
N VAL A 2 -14.12 -2.53 -11.37
CA VAL A 2 -13.88 -2.64 -9.93
C VAL A 2 -15.22 -2.58 -9.20
N PHE A 3 -15.51 -3.58 -8.37
CA PHE A 3 -16.68 -3.59 -7.49
C PHE A 3 -16.23 -3.40 -6.05
N ILE A 4 -16.72 -2.37 -5.39
CA ILE A 4 -16.50 -2.14 -3.97
C ILE A 4 -17.74 -2.59 -3.20
N SER A 5 -17.55 -3.60 -2.33
CA SER A 5 -18.64 -4.07 -1.47
C SER A 5 -18.86 -3.10 -0.31
N VAL A 6 -19.92 -2.31 -0.39
CA VAL A 6 -20.31 -1.40 0.71
C VAL A 6 -21.00 -2.12 1.87
N GLY A 7 -21.36 -3.40 1.72
CA GLY A 7 -21.97 -4.18 2.80
C GLY A 7 -21.04 -4.45 3.99
N ALA A 8 -19.71 -4.38 3.77
CA ALA A 8 -18.70 -4.47 4.82
C ALA A 8 -18.23 -3.10 5.32
N ALA A 9 -18.72 -2.01 4.72
CA ALA A 9 -18.33 -0.65 5.09
C ALA A 9 -18.94 -0.25 6.45
N PRO A 10 -18.30 0.68 7.18
CA PRO A 10 -18.92 1.36 8.32
C PRO A 10 -20.25 2.00 7.94
N LYS A 11 -21.04 2.38 8.94
CA LYS A 11 -22.32 3.10 8.72
C LYS A 11 -22.08 4.38 7.89
N PRO A 12 -23.11 4.82 7.10
CA PRO A 12 -23.00 6.02 6.27
C PRO A 12 -22.45 7.23 7.05
N GLY A 13 -21.50 7.96 6.43
CA GLY A 13 -20.84 9.12 7.01
C GLY A 13 -19.35 9.17 6.62
N HIS A 14 -18.58 10.04 7.27
CA HIS A 14 -17.16 10.25 6.97
C HIS A 14 -16.31 8.95 7.04
N GLU A 15 -16.66 8.01 7.93
CA GLU A 15 -15.97 6.72 8.01
C GLU A 15 -16.22 5.85 6.78
N GLN A 16 -17.43 5.90 6.22
CA GLN A 16 -17.77 5.17 5.00
C GLN A 16 -17.06 5.78 3.79
N ASP A 17 -17.03 7.10 3.68
CA ASP A 17 -16.32 7.79 2.59
C ASP A 17 -14.82 7.46 2.63
N ALA A 18 -14.21 7.47 3.80
CA ALA A 18 -12.83 7.08 3.99
C ALA A 18 -12.58 5.62 3.61
N TYR A 19 -13.47 4.72 4.00
CA TYR A 19 -13.40 3.30 3.62
C TYR A 19 -13.48 3.12 2.10
N ILE A 20 -14.44 3.78 1.44
CA ILE A 20 -14.62 3.69 -0.02
C ILE A 20 -13.39 4.24 -0.75
N ALA A 21 -12.89 5.41 -0.36
CA ALA A 21 -11.72 6.03 -0.96
C ALA A 21 -10.49 5.13 -0.82
N ARG A 22 -10.21 4.64 0.38
CA ARG A 22 -9.08 3.75 0.66
C ARG A 22 -9.17 2.44 -0.13
N THR A 23 -10.35 1.80 -0.14
CA THR A 23 -10.57 0.57 -0.92
C THR A 23 -10.37 0.82 -2.41
N LEU A 24 -10.87 1.94 -2.94
CA LEU A 24 -10.65 2.30 -4.35
C LEU A 24 -9.16 2.44 -4.66
N HIS A 25 -8.40 3.15 -3.82
CA HIS A 25 -6.96 3.32 -4.01
C HIS A 25 -6.21 2.00 -3.90
N HIS A 26 -6.63 1.10 -3.00
CA HIS A 26 -6.08 -0.24 -2.87
C HIS A 26 -6.21 -1.04 -4.18
N GLU A 27 -7.41 -1.09 -4.74
CA GLU A 27 -7.67 -1.84 -5.98
C GLU A 27 -7.01 -1.20 -7.20
N LEU A 28 -7.04 0.13 -7.31
CA LEU A 28 -6.38 0.84 -8.40
C LEU A 28 -4.86 0.65 -8.36
N SER A 29 -4.24 0.60 -7.18
CA SER A 29 -2.80 0.38 -7.07
C SER A 29 -2.38 -0.99 -7.59
N SER A 30 -3.16 -2.04 -7.34
CA SER A 30 -2.97 -3.36 -7.95
C SER A 30 -3.03 -3.28 -9.48
N ALA A 31 -4.07 -2.63 -10.00
CA ALA A 31 -4.24 -2.48 -11.44
C ALA A 31 -3.07 -1.72 -12.09
N PHE A 32 -2.57 -0.64 -11.48
CA PHE A 32 -1.42 0.09 -11.99
C PHE A 32 -0.12 -0.71 -11.93
N LYS A 33 0.13 -1.42 -10.83
CA LYS A 33 1.31 -2.26 -10.66
C LYS A 33 1.33 -3.41 -11.68
N GLU A 34 0.17 -3.99 -11.99
CA GLU A 34 0.03 -5.12 -12.90
C GLU A 34 -0.12 -4.72 -14.37
N SER A 35 -0.39 -3.45 -14.64
CA SER A 35 -0.61 -2.96 -16.01
C SER A 35 0.61 -3.19 -16.89
N SER A 36 0.36 -3.78 -18.08
CA SER A 36 1.38 -3.96 -19.10
C SER A 36 1.93 -2.63 -19.64
N LEU A 37 1.19 -1.54 -19.52
CA LEU A 37 1.61 -0.21 -19.94
C LEU A 37 2.84 0.28 -19.15
N PHE A 38 3.01 -0.20 -17.92
CA PHE A 38 4.11 0.20 -17.03
C PHE A 38 5.19 -0.89 -16.91
N LYS A 39 4.93 -2.11 -17.40
CA LYS A 39 5.91 -3.20 -17.41
C LYS A 39 7.01 -2.91 -18.44
N GLY A 40 8.23 -2.74 -17.97
CA GLY A 40 9.40 -2.53 -18.83
C GLY A 40 9.84 -1.09 -19.01
N SER A 41 9.12 -0.11 -18.46
CA SER A 41 9.51 1.29 -18.41
C SER A 41 10.26 1.66 -17.12
N SER A 42 10.78 2.88 -17.06
CA SER A 42 11.33 3.48 -15.82
C SER A 42 10.29 3.61 -14.70
N GLN A 43 9.02 3.44 -15.01
CA GLN A 43 7.89 3.46 -14.08
C GLN A 43 7.62 2.10 -13.43
N ARG A 44 8.51 1.14 -13.59
CA ARG A 44 8.37 -0.16 -12.97
C ARG A 44 8.44 -0.03 -11.44
N PHE A 45 7.51 -0.69 -10.76
CA PHE A 45 7.57 -0.79 -9.31
C PHE A 45 8.86 -1.48 -8.86
N ASP A 46 9.63 -0.82 -8.01
CA ASP A 46 10.91 -1.32 -7.51
C ASP A 46 10.70 -2.22 -6.29
N GLU A 47 10.41 -3.50 -6.54
CA GLU A 47 10.23 -4.51 -5.50
C GLU A 47 11.45 -4.63 -4.57
N LYS A 48 12.66 -4.48 -5.13
CA LYS A 48 13.88 -4.61 -4.34
C LYS A 48 13.92 -3.56 -3.23
N ARG A 49 13.57 -2.32 -3.51
CA ARG A 49 13.55 -1.26 -2.49
C ARG A 49 12.53 -1.54 -1.38
N VAL A 50 11.37 -2.16 -1.69
CA VAL A 50 10.42 -2.58 -0.65
C VAL A 50 11.02 -3.70 0.19
N ARG A 51 11.63 -4.70 -0.44
CA ARG A 51 12.26 -5.83 0.26
C ARG A 51 13.43 -5.39 1.15
N ASP A 52 14.23 -4.42 0.70
CA ASP A 52 15.32 -3.83 1.48
C ASP A 52 14.81 -3.06 2.73
N ALA A 53 13.53 -2.69 2.75
CA ALA A 53 12.87 -2.05 3.88
C ALA A 53 12.12 -3.03 4.79
N LEU A 54 12.15 -4.34 4.54
CA LEU A 54 11.54 -5.34 5.41
C LEU A 54 12.35 -5.58 6.68
N PRO A 55 11.71 -6.04 7.76
CA PRO A 55 12.42 -6.54 8.93
C PRO A 55 13.38 -7.69 8.57
N PRO A 56 14.54 -7.81 9.25
CA PRO A 56 15.45 -8.91 9.02
C PRO A 56 14.77 -10.27 9.18
N GLY A 57 14.90 -11.14 8.16
CA GLY A 57 14.32 -12.48 8.18
C GLY A 57 12.81 -12.54 7.93
N PHE A 58 12.16 -11.41 7.65
CA PHE A 58 10.74 -11.43 7.27
C PHE A 58 10.53 -12.08 5.89
N VAL A 59 9.50 -12.92 5.80
CA VAL A 59 9.06 -13.60 4.57
C VAL A 59 7.54 -13.42 4.50
N TYR A 60 7.03 -12.95 3.36
CA TYR A 60 5.59 -12.84 3.15
C TYR A 60 4.90 -14.20 3.25
N ASP A 61 3.62 -14.21 3.66
CA ASP A 61 2.91 -15.47 3.88
C ASP A 61 2.80 -16.32 2.61
N ASP A 62 2.68 -15.72 1.43
CA ASP A 62 2.63 -16.42 0.13
C ASP A 62 3.97 -17.01 -0.31
N GLU A 63 5.08 -16.57 0.28
CA GLU A 63 6.44 -17.04 -0.01
C GLU A 63 6.90 -18.16 0.96
N LYS A 64 6.12 -18.46 2.00
CA LYS A 64 6.47 -19.50 2.98
C LYS A 64 6.31 -20.89 2.38
N PRO A 65 7.16 -21.87 2.76
CA PRO A 65 7.01 -23.25 2.29
C PRO A 65 5.61 -23.81 2.57
N GLY A 66 4.95 -24.32 1.54
CA GLY A 66 3.57 -24.85 1.64
C GLY A 66 2.48 -23.79 1.72
N ALA A 67 2.82 -22.52 1.49
CA ALA A 67 1.83 -21.45 1.49
C ALA A 67 0.73 -21.67 0.45
N ASN A 68 -0.50 -21.40 0.86
CA ASN A 68 -1.63 -21.26 -0.06
C ASN A 68 -2.09 -19.80 0.00
N PRO A 69 -1.76 -18.97 -1.00
CA PRO A 69 -2.11 -17.55 -1.01
C PRO A 69 -3.60 -17.28 -0.77
N THR A 70 -4.45 -18.16 -1.30
CA THR A 70 -5.92 -18.05 -1.14
C THR A 70 -6.34 -18.24 0.32
N VAL A 71 -5.63 -19.04 1.10
CA VAL A 71 -5.91 -19.28 2.51
C VAL A 71 -5.34 -18.14 3.37
N ALA A 72 -4.14 -17.67 3.05
CA ALA A 72 -3.51 -16.55 3.74
C ALA A 72 -4.35 -15.26 3.66
N MET A 73 -5.08 -15.07 2.57
CA MET A 73 -5.97 -13.91 2.36
C MET A 73 -7.35 -14.06 3.02
N ARG A 74 -7.75 -15.26 3.46
CA ARG A 74 -9.06 -15.47 4.10
C ARG A 74 -9.07 -14.93 5.52
N GLY A 75 -10.02 -14.07 5.82
CA GLY A 75 -10.27 -13.57 7.18
C GLY A 75 -9.43 -12.38 7.61
N VAL A 76 -8.63 -11.81 6.72
CA VAL A 76 -7.89 -10.57 6.99
C VAL A 76 -8.64 -9.40 6.35
N ASN A 77 -8.99 -8.39 7.15
CA ASN A 77 -9.59 -7.16 6.62
C ASN A 77 -8.56 -6.41 5.76
N ALA A 78 -8.82 -6.33 4.46
CA ALA A 78 -7.95 -5.62 3.53
C ALA A 78 -7.82 -4.11 3.87
N VAL A 79 -8.91 -3.53 4.37
CA VAL A 79 -8.98 -2.11 4.76
C VAL A 79 -9.13 -2.04 6.29
N GLY A 80 -8.10 -2.45 7.01
CA GLY A 80 -8.03 -2.36 8.47
C GLY A 80 -7.62 -0.98 8.95
N ASN A 81 -7.77 -0.74 10.25
CA ASN A 81 -7.07 0.36 10.92
C ASN A 81 -5.55 0.19 10.73
N ILE A 82 -4.80 1.28 10.66
CA ILE A 82 -3.34 1.26 10.69
C ILE A 82 -2.94 0.69 12.06
N GLN A 83 -2.77 -0.63 12.14
CA GLN A 83 -2.73 -1.33 13.43
C GLN A 83 -1.34 -1.64 13.93
N ASP A 84 -0.39 -1.93 13.06
CA ASP A 84 0.89 -2.51 13.48
C ASP A 84 2.09 -1.79 12.87
N VAL A 85 2.13 -0.49 13.06
CA VAL A 85 3.32 0.28 12.69
C VAL A 85 4.54 -0.19 13.49
N ALA A 86 4.34 -0.80 14.64
CA ALA A 86 5.42 -1.40 15.43
C ALA A 86 6.16 -2.52 14.67
N ASP A 87 5.45 -3.29 13.86
CA ASP A 87 6.01 -4.34 12.99
C ASP A 87 6.32 -3.82 11.56
N GLU A 88 6.17 -2.50 11.34
CA GLU A 88 6.48 -1.85 10.04
C GLU A 88 5.57 -2.27 8.87
N PHE A 89 4.42 -2.83 9.18
CA PHE A 89 3.32 -3.09 8.26
C PHE A 89 2.09 -2.30 8.69
N LEU A 90 1.40 -1.69 7.74
CA LEU A 90 0.23 -0.85 8.04
C LEU A 90 -0.99 -1.67 8.45
N THR A 91 -1.05 -2.94 8.06
CA THR A 91 -2.12 -3.87 8.39
C THR A 91 -1.58 -5.30 8.49
N GLN A 92 -2.30 -6.20 9.16
CA GLN A 92 -1.96 -7.63 9.11
C GLN A 92 -2.08 -8.19 7.70
N TYR A 93 -3.01 -7.67 6.90
CA TYR A 93 -3.17 -8.03 5.49
C TYR A 93 -1.95 -7.72 4.64
N ALA A 94 -1.22 -6.65 4.95
CA ALA A 94 0.02 -6.29 4.28
C ALA A 94 1.12 -7.36 4.39
N LYS A 95 1.06 -8.22 5.41
CA LYS A 95 2.03 -9.31 5.62
C LYS A 95 1.79 -10.52 4.70
N THR A 96 0.64 -10.59 4.04
CA THR A 96 0.27 -11.76 3.23
C THR A 96 1.04 -11.83 1.93
N THR A 97 1.23 -10.72 1.23
CA THR A 97 2.00 -10.64 -0.01
C THR A 97 2.67 -9.28 -0.16
N LEU A 98 3.76 -9.21 -0.92
CA LEU A 98 4.39 -7.93 -1.28
C LEU A 98 3.40 -6.99 -1.98
N GLY A 99 2.49 -7.54 -2.79
CA GLY A 99 1.44 -6.77 -3.44
C GLY A 99 0.49 -6.10 -2.45
N GLN A 100 0.09 -6.81 -1.40
CA GLN A 100 -0.79 -6.26 -0.36
C GLN A 100 -0.07 -5.24 0.54
N ASP A 101 1.22 -5.44 0.78
CA ASP A 101 2.04 -4.44 1.48
C ASP A 101 2.08 -3.14 0.68
N PHE A 102 2.40 -3.20 -0.61
CA PHE A 102 2.37 -2.05 -1.52
C PHE A 102 0.99 -1.35 -1.54
N ASN A 103 -0.10 -2.12 -1.71
CA ASN A 103 -1.44 -1.58 -1.77
C ASN A 103 -1.85 -0.87 -0.48
N SER A 104 -1.44 -1.39 0.68
CA SER A 104 -1.70 -0.77 1.98
C SER A 104 -1.06 0.62 2.10
N TYR A 105 0.16 0.78 1.59
CA TYR A 105 0.81 2.10 1.53
C TYR A 105 0.14 3.03 0.53
N ALA A 106 -0.24 2.51 -0.66
CA ALA A 106 -0.91 3.30 -1.69
C ALA A 106 -2.25 3.86 -1.20
N GLU A 107 -3.05 3.05 -0.50
CA GLU A 107 -4.34 3.48 0.04
C GLU A 107 -4.19 4.65 1.03
N VAL A 108 -3.15 4.66 1.86
CA VAL A 108 -2.91 5.73 2.83
C VAL A 108 -2.30 6.95 2.14
N LEU A 109 -1.31 6.77 1.28
CA LEU A 109 -0.63 7.87 0.58
C LEU A 109 -1.57 8.66 -0.33
N LEU A 110 -2.54 8.00 -0.97
CA LEU A 110 -3.50 8.67 -1.85
C LEU A 110 -4.72 9.23 -1.11
N TRP A 111 -4.93 8.85 0.14
CA TRP A 111 -6.00 9.36 0.98
C TRP A 111 -5.55 10.45 1.95
N LYS A 112 -4.48 10.17 2.72
CA LYS A 112 -3.90 11.07 3.75
C LYS A 112 -2.39 10.86 3.81
N PRO A 113 -1.63 11.40 2.84
CA PRO A 113 -0.19 11.17 2.73
C PRO A 113 0.60 11.66 3.94
N GLU A 114 0.10 12.68 4.66
CA GLU A 114 0.71 13.21 5.88
C GLU A 114 0.85 12.14 6.98
N LEU A 115 -0.06 11.16 7.03
CA LEU A 115 0.01 10.06 7.99
C LEU A 115 1.26 9.19 7.83
N LEU A 116 1.88 9.19 6.66
CA LEU A 116 3.10 8.43 6.39
C LEU A 116 4.31 9.35 6.22
N LEU A 117 4.19 10.41 5.43
CA LEU A 117 5.33 11.22 5.02
C LEU A 117 5.79 12.21 6.09
N GLU A 118 4.90 12.65 6.98
CA GLU A 118 5.23 13.55 8.09
C GLU A 118 5.45 12.81 9.41
N THR A 119 4.75 11.67 9.61
CA THR A 119 4.80 10.92 10.87
C THR A 119 6.07 10.08 11.01
N PHE A 120 6.58 9.55 9.88
CA PHE A 120 7.71 8.63 9.92
C PHE A 120 8.97 9.23 9.31
N ALA A 121 10.10 9.08 10.03
CA ALA A 121 11.39 9.49 9.52
C ALA A 121 11.68 8.86 8.15
N PRO A 122 12.32 9.60 7.23
CA PRO A 122 12.61 9.14 5.87
C PRO A 122 13.37 7.81 5.78
N ASP A 123 14.25 7.57 6.72
CA ASP A 123 15.13 6.40 6.82
C ASP A 123 14.52 5.24 7.63
N SER A 124 13.40 5.47 8.33
CA SER A 124 12.64 4.38 8.94
C SER A 124 12.12 3.42 7.87
N ARG A 125 11.83 2.18 8.23
CA ARG A 125 11.30 1.20 7.26
C ARG A 125 9.95 1.62 6.68
N VAL A 126 9.06 2.16 7.51
CA VAL A 126 7.78 2.75 7.06
C VAL A 126 8.04 3.91 6.10
N GLY A 127 8.91 4.85 6.47
CA GLY A 127 9.26 5.99 5.62
C GLY A 127 9.90 5.57 4.29
N ARG A 128 10.78 4.55 4.28
CA ARG A 128 11.36 4.01 3.04
C ARG A 128 10.30 3.38 2.13
N LYS A 129 9.42 2.52 2.67
CA LYS A 129 8.31 1.93 1.89
C LYS A 129 7.38 3.00 1.34
N ALA A 130 6.97 3.97 2.17
CA ALA A 130 6.13 5.09 1.73
C ALA A 130 6.75 5.84 0.54
N ARG A 131 8.07 6.08 0.58
CA ARG A 131 8.77 6.73 -0.54
C ARG A 131 8.84 5.88 -1.79
N VAL A 132 9.02 4.58 -1.68
CA VAL A 132 8.98 3.69 -2.87
C VAL A 132 7.63 3.77 -3.55
N VAL A 133 6.54 3.75 -2.80
CA VAL A 133 5.18 3.86 -3.34
C VAL A 133 4.93 5.26 -3.92
N ARG A 134 5.34 6.33 -3.22
CA ARG A 134 5.29 7.70 -3.73
C ARG A 134 6.02 7.84 -5.06
N ASP A 135 7.27 7.37 -5.12
CA ASP A 135 8.12 7.48 -6.32
C ASP A 135 7.51 6.70 -7.49
N PHE A 136 6.84 5.57 -7.23
CA PHE A 136 6.09 4.83 -8.24
C PHE A 136 4.97 5.69 -8.85
N TYR A 137 4.17 6.38 -8.03
CA TYR A 137 3.10 7.23 -8.53
C TYR A 137 3.62 8.46 -9.29
N ILE A 138 4.68 9.09 -8.81
CA ILE A 138 5.35 10.19 -9.52
C ILE A 138 5.88 9.73 -10.88
N ALA A 139 6.42 8.51 -10.95
CA ALA A 139 6.89 7.93 -12.23
C ALA A 139 5.74 7.63 -13.20
N ILE A 140 4.53 7.31 -12.71
CA ILE A 140 3.34 7.16 -13.55
C ILE A 140 2.87 8.52 -14.10
N ASP A 141 2.80 9.52 -13.24
CA ASP A 141 2.34 10.86 -13.60
C ASP A 141 3.02 11.92 -12.72
N LYS A 142 3.79 12.82 -13.36
CA LYS A 142 4.52 13.88 -12.66
C LYS A 142 3.64 14.83 -11.84
N ARG A 143 2.34 14.90 -12.11
CA ARG A 143 1.41 15.70 -11.29
C ARG A 143 1.37 15.23 -9.83
N PHE A 144 1.77 14.00 -9.55
CA PHE A 144 1.94 13.52 -8.18
C PHE A 144 3.10 14.19 -7.43
N GLU A 145 4.08 14.79 -8.13
CA GLU A 145 5.12 15.61 -7.46
C GLU A 145 4.46 16.77 -6.70
N ASP A 146 3.55 17.49 -7.36
CA ASP A 146 2.83 18.63 -6.76
C ASP A 146 1.90 18.15 -5.62
N TYR A 147 1.28 16.99 -5.78
CA TYR A 147 0.43 16.40 -4.75
C TYR A 147 1.20 16.05 -3.48
N PHE A 148 2.41 15.52 -3.61
CA PHE A 148 3.25 15.13 -2.47
C PHE A 148 4.22 16.24 -2.00
N ALA A 149 4.44 17.31 -2.77
CA ALA A 149 5.42 18.36 -2.47
C ALA A 149 5.24 19.06 -1.11
N PRO A 150 4.00 19.34 -0.63
CA PRO A 150 3.80 19.95 0.67
C PRO A 150 4.29 19.11 1.85
N LEU A 151 4.46 17.80 1.66
CA LEU A 151 4.61 16.78 2.68
C LEU A 151 6.05 16.22 2.79
N GLY A 152 6.99 16.74 2.03
CA GLY A 152 8.30 16.12 1.86
C GLY A 152 9.49 17.02 2.08
N LYS A 153 9.43 17.92 3.10
CA LYS A 153 10.61 18.69 3.51
C LYS A 153 11.34 18.02 4.65
#